data_36bdaee0084098deb17491a553e70137
#
_entry.id   36bdaee0084098deb17491a553e70137
#
_cell.length_a   1.000
_cell.length_b   1.000
_cell.length_c   1.000
_cell.angle_alpha   90.00
_cell.angle_beta   90.00
_cell.angle_gamma   90.00
#
_symmetry.space_group_name_H-M   'P 1'
#
loop_
_entity.id
_entity.type
_entity.pdbx_description
1 polymer ?
#
loop_
_entity_poly.entity_id
_entity_poly.type
_entity_poly.pdbx_seq_one_letter_code
_entity_poly.pdbx_strand_id
1 'polypeptide(L)'
;EMCIRDRPYASTSNLPKDVLERIDYEQHGKIKYQTDDAVFRDGPGQFPVTFFHLGRFFQEPVHMHTLGRSGSNWFARELLYDASYFDMPADSPAHQMPDGAGFAGFRFQESRLADQSKLDWKQNDWVAFLGASYFRAIGELYQYGLSARGIALDVAMPDKPEEFPNFTHFYFEPPAANDSTSVVVYALLQGPSITGAYKFVMKREKAVIMDIDCQLFLRKDVARLGIAPLTSMFWYSESVKPTGIDWRPEVHDSDGLALWTGSGERIWRPLNNPPATTASAFGDTKPRGFGLMQRDRQFGNYLDGVHYERRPSLWVEPLGDWGEGAVQLIEIPTDDEIHDNVVAFWVPKESARAGKAYKLSYRLHWMADEPYPSPLARCTGTRIGRGGQPGQPRPAGVRKFMVEFKGGSLGKLPFGVKPELVLSASSGQFSYVFAEAIPDGEAGHWRAQFDFTPAGNDPVDMRLFLKNGDETLTETWLYQFHPF
;
A
#
# COMPACT_ATOMS: atom_id res chain seq x y z
N GLU A 1 -10.71 27.02 -4.24
CA GLU A 1 -9.27 26.95 -3.93
C GLU A 1 -8.85 27.95 -2.84
N MET A 2 -9.14 29.24 -3.01
CA MET A 2 -8.77 30.27 -2.01
C MET A 2 -9.35 29.99 -0.62
N CYS A 3 -10.59 29.53 -0.52
CA CYS A 3 -11.25 29.31 0.78
C CYS A 3 -10.62 28.20 1.63
N ILE A 4 -9.99 27.20 0.99
CA ILE A 4 -9.33 26.08 1.69
C ILE A 4 -7.92 26.47 2.08
N ARG A 5 -7.17 27.07 1.16
CA ARG A 5 -5.75 27.43 1.34
C ARG A 5 -5.54 28.40 2.52
N ASP A 6 -6.37 29.42 2.61
CA ASP A 6 -6.15 30.56 3.51
C ASP A 6 -6.87 30.41 4.87
N ARG A 7 -7.67 29.33 5.06
CA ARG A 7 -8.32 29.05 6.35
C ARG A 7 -7.30 28.43 7.32
N PRO A 8 -7.14 28.97 8.53
CA PRO A 8 -6.31 28.35 9.57
C PRO A 8 -6.80 26.92 9.87
N TYR A 9 -5.83 26.05 10.19
CA TYR A 9 -6.19 24.74 10.72
C TYR A 9 -6.82 24.89 12.10
N ALA A 10 -7.97 24.27 12.28
CA ALA A 10 -8.60 24.11 13.58
C ALA A 10 -9.04 22.64 13.71
N SER A 11 -8.68 22.00 14.81
CA SER A 11 -9.29 20.71 15.16
C SER A 11 -10.77 20.97 15.46
N THR A 12 -11.64 20.18 14.84
CA THR A 12 -13.10 20.41 14.86
C THR A 12 -13.85 19.57 15.88
N SER A 13 -13.15 18.73 16.65
CA SER A 13 -13.81 17.77 17.55
C SER A 13 -14.18 18.39 18.89
N ASN A 14 -15.46 18.73 19.06
CA ASN A 14 -16.09 19.03 20.36
C ASN A 14 -16.86 17.82 20.92
N LEU A 15 -16.49 16.60 20.50
CA LEU A 15 -17.18 15.38 20.88
C LEU A 15 -16.82 14.94 22.31
N PRO A 16 -17.72 14.21 23.00
CA PRO A 16 -17.48 13.71 24.35
C PRO A 16 -16.37 12.65 24.35
N LYS A 17 -15.15 13.06 24.70
CA LYS A 17 -13.96 12.20 24.68
C LYS A 17 -14.09 10.97 25.59
N ASP A 18 -14.76 11.13 26.72
CA ASP A 18 -15.02 10.03 27.67
C ASP A 18 -15.93 8.95 27.07
N VAL A 19 -16.87 9.32 26.22
CA VAL A 19 -17.69 8.37 25.46
C VAL A 19 -16.87 7.67 24.41
N LEU A 20 -16.08 8.41 23.59
CA LEU A 20 -15.23 7.85 22.55
C LEU A 20 -14.21 6.85 23.12
N GLU A 21 -13.57 7.16 24.28
CA GLU A 21 -12.61 6.27 24.93
C GLU A 21 -13.22 4.96 25.39
N ARG A 22 -14.52 4.92 25.72
CA ARG A 22 -15.24 3.70 26.10
C ARG A 22 -15.66 2.83 24.91
N ILE A 23 -15.70 3.40 23.69
CA ILE A 23 -15.92 2.64 22.46
C ILE A 23 -14.57 2.08 22.01
N ASP A 24 -14.07 1.07 22.73
CA ASP A 24 -12.84 0.38 22.43
C ASP A 24 -12.97 -0.56 21.22
N TYR A 25 -11.95 -1.36 20.95
CA TYR A 25 -11.94 -2.27 19.79
C TYR A 25 -13.10 -3.28 19.85
N GLU A 26 -13.37 -3.86 21.03
CA GLU A 26 -14.44 -4.84 21.20
C GLU A 26 -15.83 -4.22 21.03
N GLN A 27 -16.05 -3.06 21.64
CA GLN A 27 -17.31 -2.32 21.53
C GLN A 27 -17.52 -1.84 20.09
N HIS A 28 -16.50 -1.28 19.45
CA HIS A 28 -16.59 -0.82 18.06
C HIS A 28 -16.93 -1.96 17.09
N GLY A 29 -16.37 -3.15 17.31
CA GLY A 29 -16.67 -4.35 16.52
C GLY A 29 -18.13 -4.82 16.57
N LYS A 30 -18.87 -4.44 17.62
CA LYS A 30 -20.31 -4.75 17.81
C LYS A 30 -21.24 -3.70 17.17
N ILE A 31 -20.72 -2.55 16.76
CA ILE A 31 -21.49 -1.47 16.14
C ILE A 31 -21.48 -1.67 14.63
N LYS A 32 -22.65 -1.86 14.03
CA LYS A 32 -22.79 -2.09 12.60
C LYS A 32 -23.79 -1.12 11.99
N TYR A 33 -23.42 -0.51 10.86
CA TYR A 33 -24.33 0.34 10.12
C TYR A 33 -25.48 -0.49 9.53
N GLN A 34 -26.72 -0.01 9.68
CA GLN A 34 -27.91 -0.67 9.13
C GLN A 34 -27.94 -0.50 7.61
N THR A 35 -27.79 -1.59 6.88
CA THR A 35 -27.71 -1.55 5.40
C THR A 35 -29.03 -1.10 4.77
N ASP A 36 -30.12 -1.12 5.51
CA ASP A 36 -31.40 -0.59 5.05
C ASP A 36 -31.42 0.95 5.01
N ASP A 37 -30.47 1.62 5.68
CA ASP A 37 -30.26 3.07 5.63
C ASP A 37 -29.07 3.47 4.72
N ALA A 38 -28.50 2.50 3.97
CA ALA A 38 -27.38 2.76 3.09
C ALA A 38 -27.73 3.79 2.01
N VAL A 39 -26.83 4.76 1.82
CA VAL A 39 -26.97 5.74 0.74
C VAL A 39 -26.88 5.04 -0.61
N PHE A 40 -27.73 5.42 -1.57
CA PHE A 40 -27.90 4.77 -2.87
C PHE A 40 -28.37 3.31 -2.83
N ARG A 41 -28.93 2.83 -1.73
CA ARG A 41 -29.51 1.49 -1.61
C ARG A 41 -30.50 1.18 -2.75
N ASP A 42 -31.36 2.13 -3.07
CA ASP A 42 -32.39 2.00 -4.09
C ASP A 42 -31.99 2.67 -5.43
N GLY A 43 -30.77 3.20 -5.51
CA GLY A 43 -30.21 3.92 -6.65
C GLY A 43 -30.06 5.44 -6.39
N PRO A 44 -29.51 6.18 -7.33
CA PRO A 44 -28.84 5.70 -8.55
C PRO A 44 -27.53 4.96 -8.26
N GLY A 45 -27.11 4.14 -9.22
CA GLY A 45 -25.89 3.33 -9.13
C GLY A 45 -26.09 1.97 -8.48
N GLN A 46 -25.06 1.15 -8.51
CA GLN A 46 -25.13 -0.22 -8.02
C GLN A 46 -24.41 -0.46 -6.69
N PHE A 47 -23.62 0.50 -6.20
CA PHE A 47 -22.79 0.37 -5.00
C PHE A 47 -23.32 1.22 -3.85
N PRO A 48 -24.10 0.65 -2.91
CA PRO A 48 -24.54 1.37 -1.72
C PRO A 48 -23.37 1.81 -0.83
N VAL A 49 -23.60 2.89 -0.06
CA VAL A 49 -22.59 3.43 0.88
C VAL A 49 -23.09 3.25 2.30
N THR A 50 -22.23 2.73 3.16
CA THR A 50 -22.45 2.63 4.61
C THR A 50 -21.31 3.33 5.35
N PHE A 51 -21.51 3.64 6.63
CA PHE A 51 -20.60 4.48 7.39
C PHE A 51 -20.05 3.74 8.62
N PHE A 52 -18.83 4.16 9.03
CA PHE A 52 -18.21 3.68 10.26
C PHE A 52 -18.56 4.61 11.42
N HIS A 53 -18.78 4.02 12.57
CA HIS A 53 -18.99 4.75 13.82
C HIS A 53 -17.66 5.28 14.36
N LEU A 54 -17.72 6.43 15.04
CA LEU A 54 -16.60 6.97 15.80
C LEU A 54 -16.28 6.07 17.01
N GLY A 55 -15.05 6.16 17.52
CA GLY A 55 -14.61 5.40 18.69
C GLY A 55 -13.20 5.77 19.12
N ARG A 56 -12.65 5.03 20.10
CA ARG A 56 -11.33 5.29 20.69
C ARG A 56 -10.22 5.50 19.65
N PHE A 57 -10.21 4.69 18.58
CA PHE A 57 -9.17 4.74 17.54
C PHE A 57 -9.52 5.69 16.39
N PHE A 58 -10.75 6.20 16.33
CA PHE A 58 -11.27 7.07 15.28
C PHE A 58 -12.09 8.20 15.93
N GLN A 59 -11.38 9.16 16.51
CA GLN A 59 -12.00 10.24 17.31
C GLN A 59 -12.33 11.48 16.51
N GLU A 60 -11.69 11.67 15.35
CA GLU A 60 -11.91 12.84 14.50
C GLU A 60 -13.11 12.61 13.58
N PRO A 61 -14.15 13.47 13.69
CA PRO A 61 -15.34 13.31 12.88
C PRO A 61 -15.11 13.66 11.42
N VAL A 62 -15.69 12.88 10.54
CA VAL A 62 -15.74 13.09 9.10
C VAL A 62 -17.17 13.41 8.69
N HIS A 63 -17.34 14.49 7.93
CA HIS A 63 -18.64 14.94 7.44
C HIS A 63 -18.95 14.38 6.05
N MET A 64 -20.06 13.72 5.90
CA MET A 64 -20.48 13.05 4.67
C MET A 64 -21.56 13.85 3.96
N HIS A 65 -21.44 13.98 2.64
CA HIS A 65 -22.38 14.76 1.84
C HIS A 65 -22.77 14.02 0.57
N THR A 66 -24.02 14.10 0.17
CA THR A 66 -24.46 13.76 -1.19
C THR A 66 -24.48 15.02 -2.04
N LEU A 67 -24.04 14.90 -3.29
CA LEU A 67 -24.16 15.96 -4.29
C LEU A 67 -25.47 15.84 -5.05
N GLY A 68 -26.05 16.98 -5.40
CA GLY A 68 -27.22 17.07 -6.26
C GLY A 68 -27.04 18.20 -7.27
N ARG A 69 -27.90 18.21 -8.31
CA ARG A 69 -27.94 19.28 -9.31
C ARG A 69 -29.32 19.95 -9.34
N SER A 70 -29.31 21.28 -9.43
CA SER A 70 -30.48 22.08 -9.70
C SER A 70 -30.17 22.98 -10.90
N GLY A 71 -30.62 22.58 -12.08
CA GLY A 71 -30.19 23.18 -13.34
C GLY A 71 -28.69 23.00 -13.57
N SER A 72 -27.96 24.11 -13.72
CA SER A 72 -26.50 24.14 -13.87
C SER A 72 -25.74 24.13 -12.53
N ASN A 73 -26.41 24.33 -11.40
CA ASN A 73 -25.78 24.51 -10.10
C ASN A 73 -25.70 23.19 -9.35
N TRP A 74 -24.54 22.94 -8.73
CA TRP A 74 -24.35 21.87 -7.78
C TRP A 74 -24.70 22.33 -6.36
N PHE A 75 -25.29 21.45 -5.56
CA PHE A 75 -25.46 21.63 -4.13
C PHE A 75 -25.02 20.38 -3.39
N ALA A 76 -24.59 20.55 -2.15
CA ALA A 76 -24.24 19.47 -1.25
C ALA A 76 -25.26 19.41 -0.12
N ARG A 77 -25.71 18.19 0.22
CA ARG A 77 -26.56 17.93 1.37
C ARG A 77 -25.76 17.06 2.35
N GLU A 78 -25.56 17.55 3.55
CA GLU A 78 -24.91 16.81 4.61
C GLU A 78 -25.80 15.66 5.10
N LEU A 79 -25.16 14.51 5.35
CA LEU A 79 -25.74 13.33 5.98
C LEU A 79 -25.39 13.42 7.46
N LEU A 80 -26.33 13.82 8.26
CA LEU A 80 -26.14 13.97 9.70
C LEU A 80 -26.08 12.60 10.37
N TYR A 81 -25.17 12.44 11.32
CA TYR A 81 -25.13 11.25 12.15
C TYR A 81 -26.39 11.16 13.01
N ASP A 82 -26.95 9.95 13.09
CA ASP A 82 -28.02 9.55 13.98
C ASP A 82 -27.67 8.14 14.51
N ALA A 83 -27.80 7.94 15.82
CA ALA A 83 -27.53 6.65 16.46
C ALA A 83 -28.42 5.52 15.92
N SER A 84 -29.64 5.86 15.45
CA SER A 84 -30.57 4.89 14.84
C SER A 84 -30.08 4.25 13.55
N TYR A 85 -29.05 4.81 12.89
CA TYR A 85 -28.43 4.18 11.72
C TYR A 85 -27.55 2.97 12.06
N PHE A 86 -27.31 2.73 13.35
CA PHE A 86 -26.41 1.68 13.78
C PHE A 86 -27.13 0.63 14.62
N ASP A 87 -26.93 -0.63 14.29
CA ASP A 87 -27.24 -1.75 15.14
C ASP A 87 -26.13 -1.92 16.17
N MET A 88 -26.47 -1.81 17.46
CA MET A 88 -25.51 -1.87 18.55
C MET A 88 -26.17 -2.39 19.83
N PRO A 89 -25.40 -3.04 20.74
CA PRO A 89 -25.93 -3.52 22.02
C PRO A 89 -26.61 -2.41 22.83
N ALA A 90 -27.65 -2.75 23.58
CA ALA A 90 -28.44 -1.78 24.38
C ALA A 90 -27.59 -1.04 25.42
N ASP A 91 -26.50 -1.64 25.89
CA ASP A 91 -25.52 -1.09 26.83
C ASP A 91 -24.33 -0.39 26.17
N SER A 92 -24.34 -0.25 24.84
CA SER A 92 -23.25 0.39 24.12
C SER A 92 -23.10 1.86 24.52
N PRO A 93 -21.85 2.32 24.85
CA PRO A 93 -21.59 3.72 25.12
C PRO A 93 -21.90 4.63 23.90
N ALA A 94 -21.95 4.07 22.70
CA ALA A 94 -22.26 4.79 21.47
C ALA A 94 -23.64 5.46 21.46
N HIS A 95 -24.60 4.97 22.24
CA HIS A 95 -25.91 5.63 22.42
C HIS A 95 -25.82 7.04 23.05
N GLN A 96 -24.66 7.38 23.63
CA GLN A 96 -24.43 8.69 24.25
C GLN A 96 -23.78 9.69 23.28
N MET A 97 -23.54 9.29 22.03
CA MET A 97 -23.02 10.20 21.01
C MET A 97 -24.11 11.19 20.58
N PRO A 98 -23.79 12.48 20.44
CA PRO A 98 -24.77 13.49 20.06
C PRO A 98 -25.16 13.36 18.58
N ASP A 99 -26.38 13.78 18.26
CA ASP A 99 -26.85 13.92 16.88
C ASP A 99 -25.90 14.85 16.11
N GLY A 100 -25.64 14.51 14.85
CA GLY A 100 -24.73 15.29 14.00
C GLY A 100 -23.25 15.13 14.36
N ALA A 101 -22.87 14.14 15.18
CA ALA A 101 -21.47 13.89 15.58
C ALA A 101 -20.52 13.64 14.41
N GLY A 102 -21.02 13.30 13.22
CA GLY A 102 -20.23 12.84 12.08
C GLY A 102 -19.92 11.35 12.15
N PHE A 103 -19.09 10.88 11.24
CA PHE A 103 -18.73 9.46 11.08
C PHE A 103 -17.21 9.28 11.14
N ALA A 104 -16.73 8.06 11.37
CA ALA A 104 -15.30 7.78 11.31
C ALA A 104 -14.78 7.58 9.88
N GLY A 105 -15.67 7.26 8.96
CA GLY A 105 -15.36 6.96 7.58
C GLY A 105 -16.53 6.29 6.87
N PHE A 106 -16.26 5.74 5.69
CA PHE A 106 -17.29 5.09 4.87
C PHE A 106 -16.73 3.89 4.11
N ARG A 107 -17.65 3.06 3.59
CA ARG A 107 -17.35 2.00 2.64
C ARG A 107 -18.37 1.95 1.52
N PHE A 108 -17.93 1.61 0.32
CA PHE A 108 -18.84 1.18 -0.74
C PHE A 108 -19.06 -0.32 -0.63
N GLN A 109 -20.31 -0.70 -0.55
CA GLN A 109 -20.72 -2.10 -0.59
C GLN A 109 -20.57 -2.66 -2.00
N GLU A 110 -20.50 -3.99 -2.13
CA GLU A 110 -20.53 -4.65 -3.43
C GLU A 110 -21.87 -4.37 -4.16
N SER A 111 -21.94 -4.76 -5.42
CA SER A 111 -23.08 -4.44 -6.29
C SER A 111 -24.38 -5.06 -5.79
N ARG A 112 -25.40 -4.19 -5.55
CA ARG A 112 -26.76 -4.63 -5.29
C ARG A 112 -27.45 -5.31 -6.50
N LEU A 113 -26.86 -5.18 -7.69
CA LEU A 113 -27.35 -5.80 -8.94
C LEU A 113 -26.68 -7.16 -9.21
N ALA A 114 -25.67 -7.55 -8.44
CA ALA A 114 -25.03 -8.84 -8.55
C ALA A 114 -25.94 -9.98 -8.08
N ASP A 115 -25.55 -11.22 -8.37
CA ASP A 115 -26.19 -12.43 -7.84
C ASP A 115 -25.99 -12.50 -6.31
N GLN A 116 -27.01 -12.08 -5.56
CA GLN A 116 -26.96 -11.99 -4.10
C GLN A 116 -26.80 -13.35 -3.41
N SER A 117 -27.06 -14.44 -4.10
CA SER A 117 -26.77 -15.78 -3.56
C SER A 117 -25.28 -16.12 -3.52
N LYS A 118 -24.47 -15.42 -4.32
CA LYS A 118 -23.01 -15.59 -4.40
C LYS A 118 -22.25 -14.49 -3.68
N LEU A 119 -22.78 -13.27 -3.73
CA LEU A 119 -22.13 -12.09 -3.15
C LEU A 119 -23.21 -11.14 -2.60
N ASP A 120 -23.57 -11.33 -1.32
CA ASP A 120 -24.52 -10.46 -0.64
C ASP A 120 -23.89 -9.09 -0.36
N TRP A 121 -24.35 -8.06 -1.05
CA TRP A 121 -23.84 -6.71 -0.90
C TRP A 121 -23.99 -6.16 0.52
N LYS A 122 -24.96 -6.63 1.30
CA LYS A 122 -25.17 -6.18 2.68
C LYS A 122 -24.04 -6.59 3.62
N GLN A 123 -23.26 -7.62 3.23
CA GLN A 123 -22.17 -8.19 4.04
C GLN A 123 -20.78 -7.97 3.41
N ASN A 124 -20.72 -7.50 2.17
CA ASN A 124 -19.47 -7.38 1.43
C ASN A 124 -19.28 -5.97 0.90
N ASP A 125 -18.12 -5.42 1.15
CA ASP A 125 -17.66 -4.12 0.67
C ASP A 125 -16.40 -4.28 -0.18
N TRP A 126 -16.11 -3.32 -1.05
CA TRP A 126 -14.95 -3.38 -1.94
C TRP A 126 -13.95 -2.24 -1.74
N VAL A 127 -14.31 -1.18 -1.05
CA VAL A 127 -13.43 -0.06 -0.69
C VAL A 127 -13.88 0.55 0.63
N ALA A 128 -12.91 0.92 1.45
CA ALA A 128 -13.12 1.57 2.73
C ALA A 128 -12.17 2.75 2.91
N PHE A 129 -12.70 3.87 3.43
CA PHE A 129 -11.97 5.03 3.90
C PHE A 129 -12.20 5.14 5.40
N LEU A 130 -11.15 4.98 6.20
CA LEU A 130 -11.26 4.95 7.65
C LEU A 130 -9.96 5.40 8.32
N GLY A 131 -10.06 6.44 9.14
CA GLY A 131 -8.98 6.98 9.95
C GLY A 131 -8.00 7.85 9.16
N ALA A 132 -7.67 9.03 9.67
CA ALA A 132 -6.79 10.00 9.05
C ALA A 132 -7.08 10.18 7.54
N SER A 133 -6.12 9.85 6.67
CA SER A 133 -6.33 9.85 5.22
C SER A 133 -6.14 8.46 4.60
N TYR A 134 -6.31 7.40 5.39
CA TYR A 134 -6.18 6.02 4.94
C TYR A 134 -7.39 5.56 4.14
N PHE A 135 -7.11 4.77 3.10
CA PHE A 135 -8.12 4.03 2.36
C PHE A 135 -7.53 2.74 1.80
N ARG A 136 -8.39 1.76 1.62
CA ARG A 136 -8.03 0.44 1.10
C ARG A 136 -9.12 -0.11 0.21
N ALA A 137 -8.74 -0.98 -0.72
CA ALA A 137 -9.69 -1.70 -1.55
C ALA A 137 -9.32 -3.17 -1.61
N ILE A 138 -10.31 -4.02 -1.88
CA ILE A 138 -10.06 -5.41 -2.19
C ILE A 138 -9.46 -5.52 -3.60
N GLY A 139 -8.65 -6.56 -3.81
CA GLY A 139 -8.16 -6.89 -5.15
C GLY A 139 -9.06 -7.88 -5.88
N GLU A 140 -8.53 -8.51 -6.90
CA GLU A 140 -9.22 -9.54 -7.69
C GLU A 140 -9.54 -10.81 -6.89
N LEU A 141 -8.84 -11.03 -5.77
CA LEU A 141 -8.95 -12.21 -4.93
C LEU A 141 -9.85 -12.00 -3.71
N TYR A 142 -10.63 -10.90 -3.69
CA TYR A 142 -11.63 -10.59 -2.66
C TYR A 142 -11.07 -10.56 -1.23
N GLN A 143 -9.89 -9.96 -1.05
CA GLN A 143 -9.25 -9.80 0.25
C GLN A 143 -8.69 -8.39 0.40
N TYR A 144 -8.82 -7.81 1.60
CA TYR A 144 -8.08 -6.62 2.00
C TYR A 144 -6.64 -6.99 2.40
N GLY A 145 -5.75 -6.03 2.24
CA GLY A 145 -4.35 -6.11 2.67
C GLY A 145 -3.83 -4.71 2.95
N LEU A 146 -2.79 -4.32 2.25
CA LEU A 146 -2.16 -3.01 2.36
C LEU A 146 -3.15 -1.85 2.13
N SER A 147 -2.77 -0.67 2.59
CA SER A 147 -3.53 0.58 2.47
C SER A 147 -2.81 1.60 1.60
N ALA A 148 -3.56 2.55 1.04
CA ALA A 148 -3.05 3.82 0.57
C ALA A 148 -3.40 4.94 1.54
N ARG A 149 -2.72 6.07 1.42
CA ARG A 149 -3.03 7.31 2.16
C ARG A 149 -3.20 8.48 1.20
N GLY A 150 -3.91 9.51 1.61
CA GLY A 150 -3.95 10.76 0.86
C GLY A 150 -2.56 11.36 0.71
N ILE A 151 -1.85 11.51 1.82
CA ILE A 151 -0.49 12.07 1.88
C ILE A 151 0.27 11.48 3.07
N ALA A 152 1.60 11.50 3.00
CA ALA A 152 2.48 11.15 4.11
C ALA A 152 3.42 12.32 4.41
N LEU A 153 3.50 12.75 5.67
CA LEU A 153 4.30 13.87 6.09
C LEU A 153 5.27 13.47 7.20
N ASP A 154 6.55 13.66 6.94
CA ASP A 154 7.65 13.44 7.89
C ASP A 154 7.70 12.00 8.48
N VAL A 155 7.33 10.99 7.66
CA VAL A 155 7.35 9.57 8.07
C VAL A 155 8.74 9.16 8.52
N ALA A 156 8.83 8.53 9.71
CA ALA A 156 10.06 7.99 10.29
C ALA A 156 11.25 8.98 10.28
N MET A 157 10.97 10.26 10.53
CA MET A 157 12.03 11.26 10.73
C MET A 157 12.58 11.16 12.16
N PRO A 158 13.93 11.18 12.35
CA PRO A 158 14.51 11.04 13.69
C PRO A 158 14.11 12.12 14.67
N ASP A 159 13.96 13.36 14.18
CA ASP A 159 13.79 14.56 15.03
C ASP A 159 12.39 15.15 14.96
N LYS A 160 11.46 14.49 14.27
CA LYS A 160 10.10 14.99 14.09
C LYS A 160 9.08 13.89 14.18
N PRO A 161 7.94 14.09 14.85
CA PRO A 161 6.83 13.18 14.77
C PRO A 161 6.21 13.19 13.36
N GLU A 162 5.74 12.06 12.92
CA GLU A 162 4.91 11.96 11.72
C GLU A 162 3.61 12.75 11.91
N GLU A 163 3.20 13.51 10.89
CA GLU A 163 1.91 14.17 10.87
C GLU A 163 0.91 13.35 10.01
N PHE A 164 -0.27 13.13 10.56
CA PHE A 164 -1.38 12.43 9.91
C PHE A 164 -2.51 13.40 9.55
N PRO A 165 -2.49 14.03 8.35
CA PRO A 165 -3.61 14.83 7.89
C PRO A 165 -4.87 13.98 7.72
N ASN A 166 -6.04 14.55 8.06
CA ASN A 166 -7.31 13.87 8.02
C ASN A 166 -8.12 14.26 6.79
N PHE A 167 -8.82 13.31 6.19
CA PHE A 167 -9.98 13.63 5.37
C PHE A 167 -11.10 14.06 6.32
N THR A 168 -11.56 15.30 6.17
CA THR A 168 -12.58 15.90 7.06
C THR A 168 -13.97 15.91 6.45
N HIS A 169 -14.06 15.90 5.12
CA HIS A 169 -15.34 15.93 4.38
C HIS A 169 -15.24 15.03 3.17
N PHE A 170 -16.31 14.29 2.91
CA PHE A 170 -16.49 13.55 1.66
C PHE A 170 -17.78 13.96 1.00
N TYR A 171 -17.78 13.99 -0.34
CA TYR A 171 -18.91 14.35 -1.17
C TYR A 171 -19.11 13.25 -2.22
N PHE A 172 -20.26 12.57 -2.16
CA PHE A 172 -20.62 11.47 -3.05
C PHE A 172 -21.39 12.02 -4.24
N GLU A 173 -20.85 11.87 -5.45
CA GLU A 173 -21.54 12.22 -6.68
C GLU A 173 -22.54 11.10 -7.05
N PRO A 174 -23.82 11.42 -7.31
CA PRO A 174 -24.75 10.41 -7.75
C PRO A 174 -24.30 9.78 -9.06
N PRO A 175 -24.21 8.44 -9.15
CA PRO A 175 -23.83 7.78 -10.40
C PRO A 175 -24.77 8.12 -11.56
N ALA A 176 -24.23 8.24 -12.77
CA ALA A 176 -24.98 8.63 -13.97
C ALA A 176 -25.96 7.55 -14.44
N ALA A 177 -25.69 6.29 -14.14
CA ALA A 177 -26.53 5.13 -14.51
C ALA A 177 -26.61 4.12 -13.36
N ASN A 178 -27.67 3.33 -13.32
CA ASN A 178 -27.90 2.33 -12.28
C ASN A 178 -26.88 1.19 -12.29
N ASP A 179 -26.32 0.86 -13.44
CA ASP A 179 -25.34 -0.20 -13.66
C ASP A 179 -23.90 0.34 -13.77
N SER A 180 -23.68 1.62 -13.43
CA SER A 180 -22.33 2.20 -13.45
C SER A 180 -21.38 1.41 -12.56
N THR A 181 -20.27 0.96 -13.12
CA THR A 181 -19.16 0.31 -12.38
C THR A 181 -18.22 1.33 -11.74
N SER A 182 -18.47 2.62 -11.93
CA SER A 182 -17.66 3.72 -11.40
C SER A 182 -18.42 4.55 -10.41
N VAL A 183 -17.72 5.01 -9.37
CA VAL A 183 -18.19 5.97 -8.38
C VAL A 183 -17.23 7.16 -8.32
N VAL A 184 -17.76 8.35 -8.06
CA VAL A 184 -16.97 9.57 -7.92
C VAL A 184 -17.15 10.14 -6.51
N VAL A 185 -16.02 10.39 -5.84
CA VAL A 185 -16.00 10.96 -4.49
C VAL A 185 -15.01 12.12 -4.47
N TYR A 186 -15.43 13.24 -3.89
CA TYR A 186 -14.52 14.33 -3.58
C TYR A 186 -14.24 14.35 -2.09
N ALA A 187 -13.02 14.77 -1.70
CA ALA A 187 -12.63 14.86 -0.31
C ALA A 187 -11.85 16.15 -0.02
N LEU A 188 -11.98 16.65 1.21
CA LEU A 188 -11.15 17.71 1.75
C LEU A 188 -10.19 17.12 2.77
N LEU A 189 -8.89 17.39 2.55
CA LEU A 189 -7.81 17.00 3.45
C LEU A 189 -7.40 18.20 4.30
N GLN A 190 -7.23 18.01 5.61
CA GLN A 190 -6.82 19.02 6.56
C GLN A 190 -5.75 18.49 7.51
N GLY A 191 -4.72 19.31 7.75
CA GLY A 191 -3.69 19.06 8.74
C GLY A 191 -2.98 20.38 9.15
N PRO A 192 -2.21 20.36 10.23
CA PRO A 192 -1.44 21.53 10.69
C PRO A 192 -0.47 22.07 9.64
N SER A 193 0.10 21.21 8.80
CA SER A 193 1.12 21.58 7.80
C SER A 193 0.63 21.60 6.37
N ILE A 194 -0.57 21.04 6.10
CA ILE A 194 -1.11 20.87 4.74
C ILE A 194 -2.63 20.99 4.71
N THR A 195 -3.14 21.42 3.58
CA THR A 195 -4.57 21.28 3.22
C THR A 195 -4.68 20.87 1.76
N GLY A 196 -5.81 20.27 1.38
CA GLY A 196 -6.00 19.86 -0.01
C GLY A 196 -7.40 19.41 -0.34
N ALA A 197 -7.61 19.25 -1.63
CA ALA A 197 -8.83 18.70 -2.21
C ALA A 197 -8.46 17.53 -3.11
N TYR A 198 -9.24 16.47 -3.02
CA TYR A 198 -9.09 15.23 -3.79
C TYR A 198 -10.35 14.95 -4.59
N LYS A 199 -10.16 14.37 -5.76
CA LYS A 199 -11.20 13.70 -6.54
C LYS A 199 -10.76 12.26 -6.77
N PHE A 200 -11.59 11.32 -6.38
CA PHE A 200 -11.44 9.89 -6.62
C PHE A 200 -12.46 9.46 -7.66
N VAL A 201 -12.01 8.88 -8.76
CA VAL A 201 -12.85 8.15 -9.71
C VAL A 201 -12.49 6.68 -9.56
N MET A 202 -13.34 5.94 -8.86
CA MET A 202 -13.06 4.55 -8.48
C MET A 202 -13.91 3.63 -9.33
N LYS A 203 -13.28 2.62 -9.94
CA LYS A 203 -13.91 1.64 -10.80
C LYS A 203 -13.78 0.24 -10.21
N ARG A 204 -14.91 -0.44 -10.02
CA ARG A 204 -15.00 -1.81 -9.56
C ARG A 204 -15.40 -2.74 -10.69
N GLU A 205 -14.46 -3.55 -11.14
CA GLU A 205 -14.67 -4.68 -12.07
C GLU A 205 -14.06 -5.94 -11.43
N LYS A 206 -13.11 -6.61 -12.08
CA LYS A 206 -12.32 -7.66 -11.42
C LYS A 206 -11.37 -7.08 -10.39
N ALA A 207 -10.62 -6.07 -10.79
CA ALA A 207 -9.75 -5.28 -9.95
C ALA A 207 -10.47 -4.00 -9.47
N VAL A 208 -9.83 -3.25 -8.58
CA VAL A 208 -10.23 -1.88 -8.26
C VAL A 208 -9.20 -0.92 -8.82
N ILE A 209 -9.65 -0.01 -9.67
CA ILE A 209 -8.83 1.05 -10.27
C ILE A 209 -9.34 2.39 -9.75
N MET A 210 -8.42 3.24 -9.27
CA MET A 210 -8.75 4.58 -8.79
C MET A 210 -7.93 5.62 -9.51
N ASP A 211 -8.59 6.51 -10.26
CA ASP A 211 -7.98 7.74 -10.75
C ASP A 211 -8.12 8.82 -9.69
N ILE A 212 -7.00 9.38 -9.28
CA ILE A 212 -6.93 10.37 -8.21
C ILE A 212 -6.33 11.66 -8.77
N ASP A 213 -7.12 12.74 -8.67
CA ASP A 213 -6.63 14.10 -8.87
C ASP A 213 -6.59 14.81 -7.53
N CYS A 214 -5.50 15.47 -7.20
CA CYS A 214 -5.41 16.25 -5.98
C CYS A 214 -4.71 17.60 -6.17
N GLN A 215 -5.14 18.56 -5.35
CA GLN A 215 -4.50 19.86 -5.19
C GLN A 215 -4.16 20.06 -3.73
N LEU A 216 -2.89 20.23 -3.44
CA LEU A 216 -2.34 20.31 -2.09
C LEU A 216 -1.66 21.66 -1.88
N PHE A 217 -1.81 22.21 -0.69
CA PHE A 217 -1.23 23.51 -0.31
C PHE A 217 -0.52 23.36 1.03
N LEU A 218 0.79 23.64 1.05
CA LEU A 218 1.57 23.58 2.28
C LEU A 218 1.38 24.84 3.12
N ARG A 219 1.05 24.65 4.40
CA ARG A 219 0.97 25.71 5.41
C ARG A 219 2.30 25.91 6.11
N LYS A 220 3.12 24.86 6.18
CA LYS A 220 4.45 24.85 6.80
C LYS A 220 5.45 24.11 5.92
N ASP A 221 6.73 24.27 6.23
CA ASP A 221 7.80 23.47 5.66
C ASP A 221 7.65 22.01 6.11
N VAL A 222 7.79 21.09 5.17
CA VAL A 222 7.75 19.63 5.39
C VAL A 222 9.10 19.06 4.97
N ALA A 223 9.74 18.30 5.84
CA ALA A 223 11.06 17.74 5.55
C ALA A 223 10.97 16.55 4.59
N ARG A 224 9.92 15.72 4.75
CA ARG A 224 9.66 14.55 3.89
C ARG A 224 8.21 14.57 3.44
N LEU A 225 7.97 15.00 2.20
CA LEU A 225 6.64 15.01 1.58
C LEU A 225 6.48 13.74 0.76
N GLY A 226 5.68 12.80 1.24
CA GLY A 226 5.38 11.54 0.55
C GLY A 226 4.09 11.61 -0.26
N ILE A 227 4.21 11.51 -1.58
CA ILE A 227 3.11 11.53 -2.55
C ILE A 227 2.70 10.09 -2.89
N ALA A 228 1.39 9.84 -3.03
CA ALA A 228 0.78 8.54 -3.28
C ALA A 228 1.31 7.44 -2.33
N PRO A 229 1.21 7.63 -1.01
CA PRO A 229 1.79 6.70 -0.05
C PRO A 229 1.04 5.38 -0.02
N LEU A 230 1.81 4.30 0.07
CA LEU A 230 1.37 2.93 0.30
C LEU A 230 1.85 2.49 1.68
N THR A 231 1.02 1.79 2.43
CA THR A 231 1.34 1.29 3.77
C THR A 231 1.01 -0.18 3.85
N SER A 232 1.95 -0.99 4.32
CA SER A 232 1.83 -2.44 4.37
C SER A 232 2.46 -3.02 5.63
N MET A 233 2.23 -4.30 5.85
CA MET A 233 2.83 -5.08 6.91
C MET A 233 3.79 -6.11 6.31
N PHE A 234 4.99 -6.21 6.91
CA PHE A 234 5.97 -7.24 6.62
C PHE A 234 6.67 -7.64 7.93
N TRP A 235 6.40 -8.83 8.42
CA TRP A 235 7.08 -9.36 9.58
C TRP A 235 8.28 -10.21 9.16
N TYR A 236 8.07 -11.25 8.36
CA TYR A 236 9.15 -12.04 7.78
C TYR A 236 8.69 -12.82 6.53
N SER A 237 9.66 -13.15 5.68
CA SER A 237 9.55 -14.06 4.54
C SER A 237 10.67 -15.10 4.59
N GLU A 238 10.83 -15.88 3.54
CA GLU A 238 11.91 -16.89 3.42
C GLU A 238 13.32 -16.30 3.54
N SER A 239 13.50 -14.99 3.27
CA SER A 239 14.80 -14.30 3.38
C SER A 239 15.18 -13.92 4.80
N VAL A 240 14.20 -13.68 5.69
CA VAL A 240 14.40 -13.21 7.07
C VAL A 240 13.73 -14.11 8.12
N LYS A 241 13.31 -15.32 7.73
CA LYS A 241 12.68 -16.32 8.61
C LYS A 241 13.40 -16.52 9.95
N PRO A 242 14.73 -16.50 10.05
CA PRO A 242 15.40 -16.66 11.32
C PRO A 242 15.07 -15.60 12.39
N THR A 243 14.51 -14.46 11.99
CA THR A 243 14.09 -13.40 12.89
C THR A 243 12.65 -13.58 13.38
N GLY A 244 11.84 -14.40 12.70
CA GLY A 244 10.44 -14.66 13.02
C GLY A 244 10.28 -15.98 13.79
N ILE A 245 9.92 -15.92 15.09
CA ILE A 245 9.59 -17.11 15.87
C ILE A 245 8.07 -17.32 15.80
N ASP A 246 7.64 -17.96 14.72
CA ASP A 246 6.23 -18.27 14.48
C ASP A 246 6.12 -19.63 13.76
N TRP A 247 4.94 -20.26 13.86
CA TRP A 247 4.67 -21.55 13.24
C TRP A 247 4.47 -21.45 11.73
N ARG A 248 4.07 -20.29 11.22
CA ARG A 248 3.86 -20.03 9.78
C ARG A 248 5.20 -19.92 9.06
N PRO A 249 5.31 -20.29 7.78
CA PRO A 249 6.53 -20.07 6.99
C PRO A 249 6.81 -18.59 6.76
N GLU A 250 5.79 -17.79 6.43
CA GLU A 250 5.88 -16.37 6.11
C GLU A 250 4.67 -15.60 6.65
N VAL A 251 4.86 -14.33 6.99
CA VAL A 251 3.79 -13.42 7.44
C VAL A 251 4.02 -12.02 6.88
N HIS A 252 3.26 -11.66 5.86
CA HIS A 252 3.32 -10.33 5.24
C HIS A 252 2.13 -10.04 4.33
N ASP A 253 1.76 -8.76 4.20
CA ASP A 253 0.76 -8.26 3.25
C ASP A 253 1.36 -7.97 1.87
N SER A 254 2.67 -7.68 1.84
CA SER A 254 3.45 -7.46 0.63
C SER A 254 4.82 -8.09 0.81
N ASP A 255 5.36 -8.71 -0.22
CA ASP A 255 6.67 -9.34 -0.21
C ASP A 255 7.78 -8.47 -0.81
N GLY A 256 7.44 -7.44 -1.58
CA GLY A 256 8.44 -6.57 -2.19
C GLY A 256 7.91 -5.27 -2.76
N LEU A 257 8.85 -4.34 -2.97
CA LEU A 257 8.66 -3.12 -3.74
C LEU A 257 9.08 -3.36 -5.19
N ALA A 258 8.15 -3.17 -6.13
CA ALA A 258 8.43 -3.16 -7.56
C ALA A 258 8.53 -1.71 -8.06
N LEU A 259 9.50 -1.44 -8.94
CA LEU A 259 9.71 -0.14 -9.57
C LEU A 259 9.81 -0.28 -11.09
N TRP A 260 9.18 0.64 -11.80
CA TRP A 260 9.37 0.85 -13.22
C TRP A 260 9.88 2.27 -13.43
N THR A 261 11.19 2.38 -13.65
CA THR A 261 11.88 3.68 -13.72
C THR A 261 11.54 4.43 -14.99
N GLY A 262 11.81 5.74 -15.00
CA GLY A 262 11.71 6.58 -16.20
C GLY A 262 12.62 6.12 -17.34
N SER A 263 13.80 5.55 -17.03
CA SER A 263 14.72 4.95 -18.00
C SER A 263 14.23 3.60 -18.55
N GLY A 264 13.20 2.99 -17.94
CA GLY A 264 12.62 1.71 -18.37
C GLY A 264 13.12 0.50 -17.61
N GLU A 265 14.01 0.66 -16.64
CA GLU A 265 14.47 -0.45 -15.79
C GLU A 265 13.32 -0.97 -14.92
N ARG A 266 13.25 -2.30 -14.76
CA ARG A 266 12.36 -2.99 -13.83
C ARG A 266 13.18 -3.45 -12.64
N ILE A 267 12.76 -3.05 -11.45
CA ILE A 267 13.46 -3.35 -10.20
C ILE A 267 12.53 -4.09 -9.26
N TRP A 268 13.07 -5.11 -8.62
CA TRP A 268 12.43 -5.82 -7.51
C TRP A 268 13.28 -5.68 -6.25
N ARG A 269 12.70 -5.13 -5.20
CA ARG A 269 13.32 -4.97 -3.89
C ARG A 269 12.49 -5.76 -2.87
N PRO A 270 12.89 -7.02 -2.55
CA PRO A 270 12.26 -7.77 -1.45
C PRO A 270 12.24 -6.94 -0.18
N LEU A 271 11.13 -6.98 0.57
CA LEU A 271 11.02 -6.29 1.85
C LEU A 271 11.90 -6.94 2.91
N ASN A 272 12.17 -6.17 3.95
CA ASN A 272 12.97 -6.57 5.10
C ASN A 272 12.26 -6.19 6.40
N ASN A 273 12.67 -6.88 7.47
CA ASN A 273 12.39 -6.45 8.84
C ASN A 273 13.74 -6.13 9.49
N PRO A 274 14.26 -4.90 9.32
CA PRO A 274 15.60 -4.54 9.75
C PRO A 274 15.68 -4.36 11.27
N PRO A 275 16.89 -4.44 11.88
CA PRO A 275 17.05 -4.27 13.32
C PRO A 275 16.82 -2.82 13.81
N ALA A 276 16.79 -1.86 12.90
CA ALA A 276 16.47 -0.46 13.15
C ALA A 276 15.73 0.12 11.95
N THR A 277 14.93 1.16 12.15
CA THR A 277 14.21 1.83 11.06
C THR A 277 15.17 2.24 9.94
N THR A 278 14.85 1.85 8.71
CA THR A 278 15.60 2.20 7.51
C THR A 278 14.77 3.06 6.56
N ALA A 279 15.46 3.88 5.78
CA ALA A 279 14.86 4.70 4.73
C ALA A 279 15.72 4.57 3.47
N SER A 280 15.28 3.73 2.54
CA SER A 280 15.93 3.55 1.24
C SER A 280 15.33 4.50 0.21
N ALA A 281 16.16 5.13 -0.62
CA ALA A 281 15.72 6.07 -1.65
C ALA A 281 16.20 5.62 -3.04
N PHE A 282 15.24 5.44 -3.95
CA PHE A 282 15.47 5.05 -5.33
C PHE A 282 15.24 6.27 -6.23
N GLY A 283 16.36 6.98 -6.53
CA GLY A 283 16.34 8.19 -7.34
C GLY A 283 15.89 7.93 -8.77
N ASP A 284 14.99 8.76 -9.28
CA ASP A 284 14.45 8.63 -10.63
C ASP A 284 14.01 9.98 -11.21
N THR A 285 13.79 9.98 -12.51
CA THR A 285 13.19 11.11 -13.25
C THR A 285 12.04 10.57 -14.07
N LYS A 286 10.82 11.11 -13.81
CA LYS A 286 9.60 10.67 -14.49
C LYS A 286 9.33 9.18 -14.31
N PRO A 287 9.15 8.69 -13.09
CA PRO A 287 8.88 7.29 -12.81
C PRO A 287 7.64 6.84 -13.61
N ARG A 288 7.70 5.63 -14.17
CA ARG A 288 6.55 5.04 -14.86
C ARG A 288 5.59 4.35 -13.90
N GLY A 289 6.08 3.97 -12.71
CA GLY A 289 5.27 3.44 -11.64
C GLY A 289 6.07 2.74 -10.56
N PHE A 290 5.41 2.51 -9.43
CA PHE A 290 5.94 1.74 -8.31
C PHE A 290 4.79 1.09 -7.54
N GLY A 291 5.09 0.03 -6.80
CA GLY A 291 4.06 -0.62 -6.00
C GLY A 291 4.60 -1.57 -4.95
N LEU A 292 3.84 -1.74 -3.88
CA LEU A 292 4.02 -2.82 -2.92
C LEU A 292 3.23 -4.03 -3.41
N MET A 293 3.95 -5.11 -3.66
CA MET A 293 3.43 -6.28 -4.36
C MET A 293 3.40 -7.50 -3.44
N GLN A 294 2.32 -8.27 -3.52
CA GLN A 294 2.24 -9.61 -2.97
C GLN A 294 2.36 -10.59 -4.15
N ARG A 295 3.57 -11.08 -4.42
CA ARG A 295 3.86 -11.98 -5.54
C ARG A 295 3.72 -13.45 -5.17
N ASP A 296 4.02 -13.80 -3.91
CA ASP A 296 3.80 -15.14 -3.42
C ASP A 296 2.30 -15.40 -3.20
N ARG A 297 1.78 -16.35 -3.97
CA ARG A 297 0.37 -16.72 -4.01
C ARG A 297 0.12 -18.15 -3.56
N GLN A 298 1.11 -18.81 -2.95
CA GLN A 298 0.98 -20.18 -2.51
C GLN A 298 0.51 -20.23 -1.05
N PHE A 299 -0.66 -20.79 -0.81
CA PHE A 299 -1.17 -20.98 0.56
C PHE A 299 -0.18 -21.73 1.46
N GLY A 300 0.60 -22.69 0.90
CA GLY A 300 1.60 -23.45 1.65
C GLY A 300 2.72 -22.62 2.26
N ASN A 301 2.95 -21.39 1.78
CA ASN A 301 3.95 -20.49 2.32
C ASN A 301 3.43 -19.66 3.52
N TYR A 302 2.12 -19.63 3.73
CA TYR A 302 1.50 -18.91 4.85
C TYR A 302 0.82 -19.83 5.86
N LEU A 303 0.06 -20.83 5.40
CA LEU A 303 -0.69 -21.79 6.21
C LEU A 303 -1.75 -21.14 7.12
N ASP A 304 -2.15 -19.92 6.87
CA ASP A 304 -3.00 -19.11 7.73
C ASP A 304 -4.38 -18.86 7.11
N GLY A 305 -5.42 -18.97 7.95
CA GLY A 305 -6.81 -18.73 7.57
C GLY A 305 -7.15 -17.25 7.29
N VAL A 306 -6.24 -16.30 7.54
CA VAL A 306 -6.41 -14.89 7.15
C VAL A 306 -6.04 -14.64 5.69
N HIS A 307 -5.58 -15.67 4.96
CA HIS A 307 -5.39 -15.65 3.52
C HIS A 307 -4.43 -14.58 2.99
N TYR A 308 -3.20 -14.53 3.50
CA TYR A 308 -2.15 -13.64 3.00
C TYR A 308 -1.90 -13.79 1.51
N GLU A 309 -2.00 -15.02 0.97
CA GLU A 309 -1.84 -15.32 -0.46
C GLU A 309 -2.88 -14.62 -1.36
N ARG A 310 -4.00 -14.14 -0.79
CA ARG A 310 -5.06 -13.43 -1.50
C ARG A 310 -5.00 -11.93 -1.37
N ARG A 311 -4.13 -11.39 -0.53
CA ARG A 311 -4.03 -9.94 -0.32
C ARG A 311 -3.60 -9.24 -1.60
N PRO A 312 -4.17 -8.06 -1.93
CA PRO A 312 -3.88 -7.40 -3.19
C PRO A 312 -2.47 -6.84 -3.24
N SER A 313 -1.92 -6.76 -4.42
CA SER A 313 -0.84 -5.86 -4.77
C SER A 313 -1.41 -4.46 -5.04
N LEU A 314 -0.65 -3.42 -4.76
CA LEU A 314 -1.03 -2.04 -5.04
C LEU A 314 0.05 -1.33 -5.84
N TRP A 315 -0.31 -0.92 -7.05
CA TRP A 315 0.56 -0.20 -7.97
C TRP A 315 0.13 1.25 -8.13
N VAL A 316 1.09 2.16 -8.06
CA VAL A 316 0.93 3.59 -8.37
C VAL A 316 1.43 3.85 -9.78
N GLU A 317 0.57 4.40 -10.61
CA GLU A 317 0.90 4.90 -11.94
C GLU A 317 0.79 6.43 -11.94
N PRO A 318 1.90 7.17 -12.07
CA PRO A 318 1.86 8.62 -12.27
C PRO A 318 1.12 8.99 -13.55
N LEU A 319 0.17 9.91 -13.46
CA LEU A 319 -0.51 10.48 -14.61
C LEU A 319 0.04 11.89 -14.84
N GLY A 320 0.93 12.03 -15.84
CA GLY A 320 1.65 13.27 -16.12
C GLY A 320 3.11 13.25 -15.67
N ASP A 321 3.72 14.43 -15.60
CA ASP A 321 5.14 14.59 -15.28
C ASP A 321 5.33 14.86 -13.78
N TRP A 322 5.90 13.88 -13.05
CA TRP A 322 6.23 14.03 -11.65
C TRP A 322 7.65 14.60 -11.41
N GLY A 323 8.42 14.84 -12.49
CA GLY A 323 9.74 15.44 -12.40
C GLY A 323 10.81 14.51 -11.86
N GLU A 324 11.82 15.12 -11.24
CA GLU A 324 12.92 14.43 -10.56
C GLU A 324 12.62 14.25 -9.08
N GLY A 325 12.96 13.08 -8.53
CA GLY A 325 12.72 12.75 -7.14
C GLY A 325 13.22 11.36 -6.80
N ALA A 326 12.57 10.71 -5.83
CA ALA A 326 12.88 9.34 -5.45
C ALA A 326 11.62 8.62 -4.94
N VAL A 327 11.48 7.35 -5.26
CA VAL A 327 10.63 6.47 -4.46
C VAL A 327 11.38 6.19 -3.17
N GLN A 328 10.77 6.45 -2.02
CA GLN A 328 11.32 6.07 -0.73
C GLN A 328 10.57 4.87 -0.17
N LEU A 329 11.34 3.94 0.40
CA LEU A 329 10.87 2.78 1.13
C LEU A 329 11.32 2.94 2.59
N ILE A 330 10.37 2.98 3.49
CA ILE A 330 10.60 2.99 4.94
C ILE A 330 10.25 1.61 5.47
N GLU A 331 11.18 0.99 6.19
CA GLU A 331 11.00 -0.29 6.86
C GLU A 331 11.27 -0.08 8.36
N ILE A 332 10.29 -0.38 9.19
CA ILE A 332 10.31 -0.19 10.65
C ILE A 332 10.37 -1.58 11.29
N PRO A 333 11.22 -1.81 12.30
CA PRO A 333 11.26 -3.10 13.01
C PRO A 333 9.89 -3.48 13.59
N THR A 334 9.51 -4.74 13.45
CA THR A 334 8.32 -5.30 14.13
C THR A 334 8.59 -6.72 14.59
N ASP A 335 7.93 -7.11 15.67
CA ASP A 335 7.89 -8.47 16.21
C ASP A 335 6.48 -9.09 16.18
N ASP A 336 5.54 -8.42 15.47
CA ASP A 336 4.16 -8.86 15.36
C ASP A 336 3.55 -8.41 14.02
N GLU A 337 2.48 -9.08 13.61
CA GLU A 337 1.70 -8.81 12.39
C GLU A 337 0.67 -7.68 12.51
N ILE A 338 0.46 -7.15 13.73
CA ILE A 338 -0.57 -6.12 13.97
C ILE A 338 -0.15 -4.72 13.56
N HIS A 339 1.12 -4.51 13.22
CA HIS A 339 1.68 -3.20 12.90
C HIS A 339 1.98 -3.06 11.41
N ASP A 340 1.39 -2.05 10.79
CA ASP A 340 1.82 -1.57 9.47
C ASP A 340 3.21 -0.96 9.60
N ASN A 341 4.25 -1.68 9.21
CA ASN A 341 5.66 -1.32 9.42
C ASN A 341 6.42 -0.97 8.13
N VAL A 342 5.74 -0.96 6.99
CA VAL A 342 6.32 -0.64 5.68
C VAL A 342 5.55 0.51 5.05
N VAL A 343 6.28 1.54 4.59
CA VAL A 343 5.69 2.66 3.84
C VAL A 343 6.51 2.94 2.58
N ALA A 344 5.84 3.06 1.42
CA ALA A 344 6.47 3.46 0.18
C ALA A 344 5.76 4.68 -0.42
N PHE A 345 6.50 5.66 -0.93
CA PHE A 345 5.95 6.88 -1.52
C PHE A 345 6.96 7.59 -2.42
N TRP A 346 6.46 8.46 -3.29
CA TRP A 346 7.29 9.36 -4.07
C TRP A 346 7.62 10.64 -3.30
N VAL A 347 8.90 11.04 -3.30
CA VAL A 347 9.39 12.31 -2.74
C VAL A 347 9.97 13.15 -3.87
N PRO A 348 9.36 14.32 -4.20
CA PRO A 348 9.94 15.24 -5.16
C PRO A 348 11.32 15.75 -4.71
N LYS A 349 12.23 15.96 -5.65
CA LYS A 349 13.57 16.53 -5.37
C LYS A 349 13.48 17.92 -4.76
N GLU A 350 12.51 18.70 -5.20
CA GLU A 350 12.33 20.04 -4.69
C GLU A 350 11.81 20.05 -3.24
N SER A 351 12.41 20.89 -2.41
CA SER A 351 12.00 21.07 -1.01
C SER A 351 10.53 21.51 -0.89
N ALA A 352 9.81 20.86 0.00
CA ALA A 352 8.42 21.15 0.30
C ALA A 352 8.32 22.33 1.30
N ARG A 353 8.19 23.56 0.77
CA ARG A 353 8.15 24.81 1.53
C ARG A 353 6.74 25.33 1.73
N ALA A 354 6.53 26.04 2.83
CA ALA A 354 5.28 26.76 3.11
C ALA A 354 4.87 27.65 1.92
N GLY A 355 3.57 27.66 1.61
CA GLY A 355 3.02 28.40 0.47
C GLY A 355 3.12 27.67 -0.88
N LYS A 356 3.87 26.57 -0.97
CA LYS A 356 3.94 25.78 -2.22
C LYS A 356 2.64 25.02 -2.44
N ALA A 357 2.23 24.96 -3.70
CA ALA A 357 1.08 24.17 -4.17
C ALA A 357 1.54 23.01 -5.08
N TYR A 358 0.88 21.87 -4.94
CA TYR A 358 1.07 20.70 -5.79
C TYR A 358 -0.25 20.36 -6.47
N LYS A 359 -0.20 20.10 -7.77
CA LYS A 359 -1.31 19.53 -8.52
C LYS A 359 -0.82 18.20 -9.10
N LEU A 360 -1.41 17.12 -8.65
CA LEU A 360 -0.96 15.77 -8.96
C LEU A 360 -2.14 14.94 -9.45
N SER A 361 -1.84 14.09 -10.43
CA SER A 361 -2.76 13.07 -10.92
C SER A 361 -2.03 11.74 -10.92
N TYR A 362 -2.69 10.68 -10.48
CA TYR A 362 -2.15 9.33 -10.48
C TYR A 362 -3.27 8.29 -10.45
N ARG A 363 -2.92 7.08 -10.84
CA ARG A 363 -3.83 5.93 -10.81
C ARG A 363 -3.30 4.89 -9.85
N LEU A 364 -4.19 4.36 -9.04
CA LEU A 364 -3.94 3.22 -8.17
C LEU A 364 -4.62 1.98 -8.74
N HIS A 365 -3.87 0.86 -8.75
CA HIS A 365 -4.35 -0.43 -9.20
C HIS A 365 -4.27 -1.43 -8.06
N TRP A 366 -5.42 -1.81 -7.46
CA TRP A 366 -5.51 -2.96 -6.55
C TRP A 366 -5.78 -4.22 -7.36
N MET A 367 -4.75 -5.03 -7.54
CA MET A 367 -4.77 -6.19 -8.43
C MET A 367 -4.07 -7.39 -7.78
N ALA A 368 -4.21 -8.57 -8.38
CA ALA A 368 -3.44 -9.73 -7.98
C ALA A 368 -1.96 -9.61 -8.38
N ASP A 369 -1.66 -8.86 -9.46
CA ASP A 369 -0.32 -8.67 -10.00
C ASP A 369 -0.13 -7.23 -10.53
N GLU A 370 1.04 -6.92 -11.07
CA GLU A 370 1.31 -5.60 -11.67
C GLU A 370 0.52 -5.39 -12.98
N PRO A 371 0.04 -4.16 -13.24
CA PRO A 371 -0.82 -3.88 -14.41
C PRO A 371 -0.07 -3.93 -15.76
N TYR A 372 1.25 -3.79 -15.74
CA TYR A 372 2.11 -3.70 -16.92
C TYR A 372 3.22 -4.74 -16.88
N PRO A 373 2.93 -6.03 -17.16
CA PRO A 373 3.90 -7.10 -17.07
C PRO A 373 5.09 -6.85 -17.98
N SER A 374 6.29 -7.10 -17.46
CA SER A 374 7.54 -7.00 -18.19
C SER A 374 7.82 -8.26 -19.01
N PRO A 375 8.51 -8.16 -20.17
CA PRO A 375 9.03 -9.32 -20.87
C PRO A 375 10.23 -9.96 -20.17
N LEU A 376 10.81 -9.30 -19.17
CA LEU A 376 11.93 -9.80 -18.38
C LEU A 376 11.47 -10.93 -17.43
N ALA A 377 12.39 -11.81 -17.07
CA ALA A 377 12.14 -12.79 -16.03
C ALA A 377 12.03 -12.09 -14.66
N ARG A 378 11.11 -12.56 -13.84
CA ARG A 378 10.81 -11.99 -12.52
C ARG A 378 11.57 -12.72 -11.42
N CYS A 379 11.99 -11.99 -10.41
CA CYS A 379 12.46 -12.59 -9.16
C CYS A 379 11.28 -13.26 -8.45
N THR A 380 11.44 -14.53 -8.09
CA THR A 380 10.41 -15.36 -7.46
C THR A 380 10.77 -15.81 -6.06
N GLY A 381 12.01 -15.57 -5.60
CA GLY A 381 12.44 -15.92 -4.26
C GLY A 381 13.83 -15.44 -3.94
N THR A 382 14.05 -15.12 -2.68
CA THR A 382 15.37 -14.75 -2.13
C THR A 382 15.59 -15.53 -0.84
N ARG A 383 16.58 -16.43 -0.83
CA ARG A 383 16.89 -17.25 0.36
C ARG A 383 18.31 -16.99 0.84
N ILE A 384 18.45 -16.87 2.13
CA ILE A 384 19.74 -16.59 2.79
C ILE A 384 20.05 -17.73 3.77
N GLY A 385 21.30 -18.22 3.71
CA GLY A 385 21.75 -19.29 4.56
C GLY A 385 23.21 -19.17 4.94
N ARG A 386 23.75 -20.21 5.59
CA ARG A 386 25.19 -20.26 5.91
C ARG A 386 26.02 -20.42 4.63
N GLY A 387 27.06 -19.59 4.48
CA GLY A 387 28.03 -19.69 3.39
C GLY A 387 28.91 -20.95 3.46
N GLY A 388 29.79 -21.13 2.48
CA GLY A 388 30.68 -22.27 2.36
C GLY A 388 30.05 -23.52 1.76
N GLN A 389 30.77 -24.65 1.81
CA GLN A 389 30.38 -25.90 1.17
C GLN A 389 29.91 -26.94 2.22
N PRO A 390 28.93 -27.81 1.89
CA PRO A 390 28.59 -28.94 2.72
C PRO A 390 29.78 -29.87 2.95
N GLY A 391 29.89 -30.44 4.16
CA GLY A 391 30.97 -31.33 4.52
C GLY A 391 32.31 -30.66 4.83
N GLN A 392 32.39 -29.33 4.72
CA GLN A 392 33.57 -28.52 5.13
C GLN A 392 33.20 -27.61 6.32
N PRO A 393 34.17 -27.14 7.12
CA PRO A 393 33.95 -26.12 8.13
C PRO A 393 33.34 -24.87 7.47
N ARG A 394 32.22 -24.40 8.03
CA ARG A 394 31.54 -23.22 7.50
C ARG A 394 32.25 -21.95 7.96
N PRO A 395 32.63 -21.05 7.04
CA PRO A 395 33.27 -19.81 7.40
C PRO A 395 32.30 -18.92 8.22
N ALA A 396 32.83 -18.36 9.33
CA ALA A 396 32.06 -17.47 10.17
C ALA A 396 31.74 -16.16 9.41
N GLY A 397 30.54 -15.60 9.65
CA GLY A 397 30.11 -14.32 9.06
C GLY A 397 29.76 -14.37 7.57
N VAL A 398 30.06 -15.47 6.86
CA VAL A 398 29.71 -15.60 5.44
C VAL A 398 28.30 -16.08 5.27
N ARG A 399 27.56 -15.44 4.37
CA ARG A 399 26.17 -15.79 4.01
C ARG A 399 26.09 -16.24 2.55
N LYS A 400 25.31 -17.29 2.32
CA LYS A 400 24.97 -17.78 0.98
C LYS A 400 23.63 -17.21 0.57
N PHE A 401 23.60 -16.61 -0.61
CA PHE A 401 22.38 -16.08 -1.24
C PHE A 401 21.98 -16.99 -2.40
N MET A 402 20.65 -17.21 -2.49
CA MET A 402 19.98 -17.88 -3.57
C MET A 402 18.87 -16.96 -4.06
N VAL A 403 19.04 -16.38 -5.26
CA VAL A 403 18.06 -15.49 -5.88
C VAL A 403 17.50 -16.17 -7.11
N GLU A 404 16.21 -16.44 -7.12
CA GLU A 404 15.53 -17.20 -8.16
C GLU A 404 14.80 -16.26 -9.12
N PHE A 405 14.95 -16.54 -10.42
CA PHE A 405 14.29 -15.81 -11.51
C PHE A 405 13.56 -16.79 -12.41
N LYS A 406 12.33 -16.41 -12.84
CA LYS A 406 11.48 -17.28 -13.64
C LYS A 406 10.81 -16.55 -14.78
N GLY A 407 10.70 -17.26 -15.93
CA GLY A 407 9.90 -16.85 -17.09
C GLY A 407 10.61 -15.87 -18.01
N GLY A 408 9.82 -15.08 -18.73
CA GLY A 408 10.30 -14.01 -19.59
C GLY A 408 11.36 -14.42 -20.60
N SER A 409 12.39 -13.59 -20.72
CA SER A 409 13.52 -13.78 -21.64
C SER A 409 14.38 -15.00 -21.29
N LEU A 410 14.42 -15.44 -20.02
CA LEU A 410 15.18 -16.64 -19.62
C LEU A 410 14.64 -17.92 -20.27
N GLY A 411 13.33 -18.01 -20.49
CA GLY A 411 12.72 -19.14 -21.18
C GLY A 411 13.06 -19.26 -22.67
N LYS A 412 13.66 -18.23 -23.24
CA LYS A 412 14.06 -18.17 -24.66
C LYS A 412 15.55 -18.46 -24.89
N LEU A 413 16.32 -18.68 -23.84
CA LEU A 413 17.75 -19.00 -23.98
C LEU A 413 17.93 -20.30 -24.76
N PRO A 414 18.86 -20.35 -25.75
CA PRO A 414 19.19 -21.58 -26.45
C PRO A 414 19.74 -22.64 -25.49
N PHE A 415 19.52 -23.91 -25.83
CA PHE A 415 20.06 -25.01 -25.02
C PHE A 415 21.58 -24.90 -24.86
N GLY A 416 22.05 -25.04 -23.62
CA GLY A 416 23.49 -24.96 -23.27
C GLY A 416 24.03 -23.55 -23.06
N VAL A 417 23.25 -22.50 -23.38
CA VAL A 417 23.63 -21.12 -23.08
C VAL A 417 23.30 -20.81 -21.61
N LYS A 418 24.29 -20.28 -20.89
CA LYS A 418 24.13 -19.82 -19.51
C LYS A 418 24.12 -18.30 -19.47
N PRO A 419 23.20 -17.68 -18.74
CA PRO A 419 23.23 -16.23 -18.56
C PRO A 419 24.44 -15.80 -17.73
N GLU A 420 24.94 -14.61 -18.01
CA GLU A 420 25.92 -13.95 -17.19
C GLU A 420 25.25 -13.32 -15.97
N LEU A 421 25.86 -13.52 -14.80
CA LEU A 421 25.41 -12.92 -13.56
C LEU A 421 26.16 -11.60 -13.34
N VAL A 422 25.43 -10.48 -13.32
CA VAL A 422 25.97 -9.17 -12.96
C VAL A 422 25.62 -8.89 -11.51
N LEU A 423 26.63 -8.73 -10.67
CA LEU A 423 26.48 -8.62 -9.22
C LEU A 423 27.39 -7.52 -8.68
N SER A 424 26.86 -6.65 -7.81
CA SER A 424 27.61 -5.62 -7.10
C SER A 424 27.09 -5.42 -5.69
N ALA A 425 27.94 -4.88 -4.81
CA ALA A 425 27.58 -4.48 -3.44
C ALA A 425 28.29 -3.18 -3.07
N SER A 426 27.71 -2.43 -2.13
CA SER A 426 28.30 -1.19 -1.60
C SER A 426 29.58 -1.43 -0.80
N SER A 427 29.71 -2.62 -0.20
CA SER A 427 30.92 -3.06 0.54
C SER A 427 30.96 -4.58 0.61
N GLY A 428 32.06 -5.16 1.11
CA GLY A 428 32.20 -6.61 1.25
C GLY A 428 32.72 -7.31 -0.01
N GLN A 429 32.71 -8.65 -0.01
CA GLN A 429 33.29 -9.48 -1.07
C GLN A 429 32.36 -10.65 -1.41
N PHE A 430 32.30 -10.97 -2.70
CA PHE A 430 31.59 -12.13 -3.22
C PHE A 430 32.54 -13.28 -3.52
N SER A 431 32.05 -14.50 -3.33
CA SER A 431 32.70 -15.72 -3.76
C SER A 431 31.67 -16.75 -4.22
N TYR A 432 32.08 -17.77 -4.96
CA TYR A 432 31.20 -18.82 -5.51
C TYR A 432 30.01 -18.26 -6.29
N VAL A 433 30.28 -17.28 -7.17
CA VAL A 433 29.28 -16.57 -7.96
C VAL A 433 28.99 -17.32 -9.26
N PHE A 434 27.76 -17.77 -9.44
CA PHE A 434 27.32 -18.40 -10.69
C PHE A 434 25.80 -18.40 -10.82
N ALA A 435 25.32 -18.64 -12.06
CA ALA A 435 23.92 -18.89 -12.35
C ALA A 435 23.75 -20.32 -12.89
N GLU A 436 22.66 -20.98 -12.48
CA GLU A 436 22.29 -22.32 -12.93
C GLU A 436 20.80 -22.44 -13.15
N ALA A 437 20.39 -23.27 -14.11
CA ALA A 437 18.99 -23.62 -14.28
C ALA A 437 18.54 -24.50 -13.09
N ILE A 438 17.34 -24.22 -12.58
CA ILE A 438 16.72 -25.04 -11.53
C ILE A 438 16.15 -26.32 -12.17
N PRO A 439 16.49 -27.52 -11.65
CA PRO A 439 16.11 -28.78 -12.25
C PRO A 439 14.69 -29.21 -11.85
N ASP A 440 13.70 -28.30 -11.91
CA ASP A 440 12.29 -28.55 -11.61
C ASP A 440 11.43 -28.87 -12.84
N GLY A 441 12.05 -28.87 -14.03
CA GLY A 441 11.39 -29.12 -15.31
C GLY A 441 10.72 -27.90 -15.91
N GLU A 442 10.78 -26.73 -15.25
CA GLU A 442 10.19 -25.50 -15.77
C GLU A 442 11.20 -24.72 -16.64
N ALA A 443 10.79 -24.37 -17.86
CA ALA A 443 11.63 -23.59 -18.76
C ALA A 443 11.82 -22.16 -18.24
N GLY A 444 13.06 -21.66 -18.27
CA GLY A 444 13.38 -20.31 -17.85
C GLY A 444 13.36 -20.09 -16.33
N HIS A 445 13.46 -21.16 -15.54
CA HIS A 445 13.66 -21.06 -14.11
C HIS A 445 15.14 -21.17 -13.77
N TRP A 446 15.72 -20.07 -13.29
CA TRP A 446 17.15 -19.95 -13.03
C TRP A 446 17.38 -19.41 -11.62
N ARG A 447 18.53 -19.83 -11.05
CA ARG A 447 19.00 -19.38 -9.74
C ARG A 447 20.36 -18.74 -9.87
N ALA A 448 20.50 -17.52 -9.38
CA ALA A 448 21.79 -16.89 -9.10
C ALA A 448 22.22 -17.28 -7.69
N GLN A 449 23.44 -17.79 -7.55
CA GLN A 449 24.02 -18.17 -6.28
C GLN A 449 25.33 -17.43 -6.03
N PHE A 450 25.53 -16.99 -4.79
CA PHE A 450 26.79 -16.42 -4.34
C PHE A 450 26.96 -16.54 -2.84
N ASP A 451 28.20 -16.59 -2.38
CA ASP A 451 28.55 -16.38 -0.98
C ASP A 451 29.01 -14.94 -0.80
N PHE A 452 28.60 -14.30 0.28
CA PHE A 452 28.92 -12.92 0.60
C PHE A 452 29.60 -12.81 1.97
N THR A 453 30.74 -12.11 2.00
CA THR A 453 31.48 -11.76 3.22
C THR A 453 31.35 -10.26 3.45
N PRO A 454 30.61 -9.80 4.47
CA PRO A 454 30.50 -8.37 4.77
C PRO A 454 31.82 -7.81 5.28
N ALA A 455 32.10 -6.53 5.00
CA ALA A 455 33.32 -5.85 5.47
C ALA A 455 33.18 -5.33 6.92
N GLY A 456 31.96 -5.35 7.49
CA GLY A 456 31.64 -4.84 8.83
C GLY A 456 30.19 -5.16 9.18
N ASN A 457 29.62 -4.37 10.09
CA ASN A 457 28.24 -4.54 10.56
C ASN A 457 27.23 -3.57 9.93
N ASP A 458 27.71 -2.63 9.13
CA ASP A 458 26.82 -1.66 8.47
C ASP A 458 25.97 -2.35 7.38
N PRO A 459 24.77 -1.85 7.11
CA PRO A 459 23.95 -2.36 6.01
C PRO A 459 24.65 -2.30 4.66
N VAL A 460 24.44 -3.32 3.85
CA VAL A 460 25.08 -3.45 2.52
C VAL A 460 24.02 -3.48 1.45
N ASP A 461 24.06 -2.54 0.54
CA ASP A 461 23.18 -2.52 -0.64
C ASP A 461 23.78 -3.41 -1.73
N MET A 462 22.97 -4.35 -2.22
CA MET A 462 23.32 -5.30 -3.27
C MET A 462 22.45 -5.11 -4.50
N ARG A 463 23.03 -5.33 -5.67
CA ARG A 463 22.36 -5.29 -6.97
C ARG A 463 22.73 -6.51 -7.80
N LEU A 464 21.72 -7.17 -8.38
CA LEU A 464 21.90 -8.36 -9.21
C LEU A 464 20.90 -8.38 -10.37
N PHE A 465 21.35 -8.80 -11.55
CA PHE A 465 20.53 -9.19 -12.68
C PHE A 465 21.25 -10.19 -13.57
N LEU A 466 20.52 -10.90 -14.41
CA LEU A 466 21.05 -11.82 -15.40
C LEU A 466 20.98 -11.20 -16.80
N LYS A 467 22.00 -11.41 -17.64
CA LYS A 467 22.07 -10.95 -19.03
C LYS A 467 22.67 -12.01 -19.95
N ASN A 468 22.49 -11.81 -21.26
CA ASN A 468 23.17 -12.57 -22.32
C ASN A 468 23.78 -11.58 -23.32
N GLY A 469 25.11 -11.42 -23.29
CA GLY A 469 25.76 -10.33 -24.02
C GLY A 469 25.26 -8.97 -23.54
N ASP A 470 24.68 -8.16 -24.45
CA ASP A 470 24.11 -6.86 -24.12
C ASP A 470 22.63 -6.91 -23.72
N GLU A 471 21.97 -8.07 -23.85
CA GLU A 471 20.57 -8.23 -23.53
C GLU A 471 20.35 -8.54 -22.05
N THR A 472 19.63 -7.66 -21.35
CA THR A 472 19.14 -7.90 -19.98
C THR A 472 18.00 -8.91 -20.02
N LEU A 473 18.10 -9.98 -19.25
CA LEU A 473 17.15 -11.09 -19.24
C LEU A 473 16.16 -11.05 -18.06
N THR A 474 16.57 -10.40 -16.95
CA THR A 474 15.76 -10.37 -15.72
C THR A 474 15.49 -8.93 -15.29
N GLU A 475 14.46 -8.73 -14.46
CA GLU A 475 14.41 -7.53 -13.65
C GLU A 475 15.67 -7.44 -12.75
N THR A 476 15.95 -6.23 -12.28
CA THR A 476 17.04 -6.00 -11.33
C THR A 476 16.57 -6.32 -9.92
N TRP A 477 17.21 -7.26 -9.28
CA TRP A 477 17.05 -7.51 -7.85
C TRP A 477 17.93 -6.53 -7.07
N LEU A 478 17.32 -5.77 -6.14
CA LEU A 478 18.04 -4.96 -5.15
C LEU A 478 17.74 -5.53 -3.76
N TYR A 479 18.74 -5.53 -2.89
CA TYR A 479 18.58 -6.01 -1.53
C TYR A 479 19.47 -5.23 -0.57
N GLN A 480 18.94 -4.86 0.58
CA GLN A 480 19.73 -4.31 1.67
C GLN A 480 19.97 -5.42 2.69
N PHE A 481 21.21 -5.89 2.75
CA PHE A 481 21.61 -6.91 3.70
C PHE A 481 22.07 -6.28 5.02
N HIS A 482 21.50 -6.72 6.11
CA HIS A 482 21.92 -6.38 7.48
C HIS A 482 22.76 -7.53 8.03
N PRO A 483 24.08 -7.36 8.23
CA PRO A 483 24.94 -8.42 8.76
C PRO A 483 24.51 -8.89 10.16
N PHE A 484 24.45 -10.21 10.37
CA PHE A 484 24.04 -10.87 11.62
C PHE A 484 24.84 -12.15 11.91
#